data_7537c9b23981740e3cfbc8c035794998
#
_entry.id   7537c9b23981740e3cfbc8c035794998
#
_cell.length_a   1.000
_cell.length_b   1.000
_cell.length_c   1.000
_cell.angle_alpha   90.00
_cell.angle_beta   90.00
_cell.angle_gamma   90.00
#
_symmetry.space_group_name_H-M   'P 1'
#
loop_
_entity.id
_entity.type
_entity.pdbx_description
1 polymer ?
#
loop_
_entity_poly.entity_id
_entity_poly.type
_entity_poly.pdbx_seq_one_letter_code
_entity_poly.pdbx_strand_id
1 'polypeptide(L)'
;MRAWLQRLERWVEPACLVAAAAWTLWFFWLQTPGLTDAHYLEWDARAHTLSAWRYHGTGLFPDDLLVDFAAVYYPPGVKLVYWIGTLFANPHWLSKIVPFGLGAVVVWQTFALGRALGGRVVGAAAVVLLLHCHFVWGRIVGLNARAFGFPLMISFLRYTVEKRERAALGVLLAETFFYPSTFLICAPAYGATLLWPWRLDRRWLRYLGVVALGVIVLSLTALRVDPRIGHPILMSELVTLQQRGIVGTWPLPPAADVMWQAVRTSLHDDYGVIRRWAHAPWRENGTLLAIVAAALALVLLRRWRTLEKVPLVLPALFAGSLVAFGLAQWFPYRLYIPERMLQYAWPPVLIFGFLLLAYLAFSTLTERWAGVLAALLLCTLELSLYGDGFTRDINVHNWARRDDATVQFVATLPKEAHLAASFDLSSSIQTFARRQVLFSSILNTPIHYPIAAELERRIREYYAAYYARDLAPVRAMMAADRIDYLVVDARDFGGDAMKRAEYGPWTPLARSLVAAGPADKMLFAHPPDGAVIFRNGPVAVVDLHKL
;
A
#
# COMPACT_ATOMS: atom_id res chain seq x y z
N MET A 1 12.02 -39.38 33.88
CA MET A 1 12.13 -37.98 33.44
C MET A 1 12.87 -37.84 32.10
N ARG A 2 14.10 -38.32 31.92
CA ARG A 2 14.84 -38.20 30.64
C ARG A 2 14.14 -38.83 29.44
N ALA A 3 13.59 -40.04 29.57
CA ALA A 3 12.87 -40.72 28.49
C ALA A 3 11.56 -40.00 28.08
N TRP A 4 10.85 -39.35 29.02
CA TRP A 4 9.69 -38.54 28.76
C TRP A 4 10.03 -37.26 28.02
N LEU A 5 11.10 -36.55 28.43
CA LEU A 5 11.63 -35.38 27.74
C LEU A 5 12.04 -35.69 26.29
N GLN A 6 12.69 -36.84 26.05
CA GLN A 6 13.07 -37.27 24.72
C GLN A 6 11.85 -37.59 23.82
N ARG A 7 10.75 -38.09 24.39
CA ARG A 7 9.50 -38.30 23.69
C ARG A 7 8.83 -36.97 23.37
N LEU A 8 8.79 -36.03 24.32
CA LEU A 8 8.24 -34.70 24.13
C LEU A 8 8.99 -33.97 23.00
N GLU A 9 10.31 -34.03 22.97
CA GLU A 9 11.15 -33.43 21.93
C GLU A 9 10.75 -33.86 20.51
N ARG A 10 10.39 -35.13 20.32
CA ARG A 10 9.96 -35.65 19.00
C ARG A 10 8.67 -35.03 18.49
N TRP A 11 7.80 -34.55 19.39
CA TRP A 11 6.49 -34.01 19.04
C TRP A 11 6.44 -32.49 18.98
N VAL A 12 7.35 -31.80 19.63
CA VAL A 12 7.35 -30.33 19.71
C VAL A 12 7.51 -29.69 18.32
N GLU A 13 8.48 -30.12 17.53
CA GLU A 13 8.68 -29.57 16.17
C GLU A 13 7.47 -29.84 15.27
N PRO A 14 6.96 -31.08 15.12
CA PRO A 14 5.74 -31.34 14.37
C PRO A 14 4.53 -30.52 14.87
N ALA A 15 4.35 -30.41 16.18
CA ALA A 15 3.26 -29.63 16.76
C ALA A 15 3.34 -28.14 16.39
N CYS A 16 4.53 -27.53 16.47
CA CYS A 16 4.74 -26.14 16.04
C CYS A 16 4.46 -25.94 14.55
N LEU A 17 4.88 -26.90 13.71
CA LEU A 17 4.62 -26.84 12.27
C LEU A 17 3.12 -26.97 11.95
N VAL A 18 2.42 -27.92 12.60
CA VAL A 18 0.99 -28.08 12.44
C VAL A 18 0.23 -26.86 12.93
N ALA A 19 0.61 -26.28 14.07
CA ALA A 19 0.00 -25.06 14.60
C ALA A 19 0.18 -23.88 13.64
N ALA A 20 1.39 -23.65 13.13
CA ALA A 20 1.67 -22.59 12.17
C ALA A 20 0.92 -22.81 10.83
N ALA A 21 0.81 -24.04 10.36
CA ALA A 21 0.05 -24.38 9.16
C ALA A 21 -1.45 -24.14 9.36
N ALA A 22 -2.01 -24.62 10.48
CA ALA A 22 -3.42 -24.40 10.81
C ALA A 22 -3.75 -22.91 10.94
N TRP A 23 -2.86 -22.14 11.59
CA TRP A 23 -2.98 -20.69 11.73
C TRP A 23 -2.93 -19.99 10.37
N THR A 24 -2.03 -20.40 9.49
CA THR A 24 -1.93 -19.89 8.11
C THR A 24 -3.20 -20.19 7.31
N LEU A 25 -3.70 -21.41 7.36
CA LEU A 25 -4.93 -21.80 6.66
C LEU A 25 -6.13 -21.01 7.18
N TRP A 26 -6.25 -20.84 8.50
CA TRP A 26 -7.30 -20.04 9.09
C TRP A 26 -7.21 -18.58 8.69
N PHE A 27 -6.00 -18.00 8.67
CA PHE A 27 -5.77 -16.64 8.19
C PHE A 27 -6.27 -16.46 6.75
N PHE A 28 -5.87 -17.34 5.82
CA PHE A 28 -6.32 -17.26 4.42
C PHE A 28 -7.82 -17.51 4.28
N TRP A 29 -8.39 -18.39 5.08
CA TRP A 29 -9.83 -18.62 5.09
C TRP A 29 -10.61 -17.37 5.50
N LEU A 30 -10.14 -16.60 6.47
CA LEU A 30 -10.75 -15.32 6.86
C LEU A 30 -10.75 -14.27 5.74
N GLN A 31 -9.86 -14.41 4.74
CA GLN A 31 -9.80 -13.50 3.59
C GLN A 31 -10.75 -13.90 2.44
N THR A 32 -11.37 -15.08 2.50
CA THR A 32 -12.22 -15.58 1.40
C THR A 32 -13.44 -14.71 1.09
N PRO A 33 -14.13 -14.06 2.05
CA PRO A 33 -15.25 -13.18 1.73
C PRO A 33 -14.84 -12.02 0.80
N GLY A 34 -13.68 -11.41 1.02
CA GLY A 34 -13.14 -10.37 0.14
C GLY A 34 -12.75 -10.90 -1.25
N LEU A 35 -12.34 -12.18 -1.33
CA LEU A 35 -12.02 -12.82 -2.60
C LEU A 35 -13.26 -13.06 -3.46
N THR A 36 -14.36 -13.48 -2.86
CA THR A 36 -15.58 -13.90 -3.60
C THR A 36 -16.54 -12.78 -3.95
N ASP A 37 -16.54 -11.67 -3.22
CA ASP A 37 -17.44 -10.53 -3.47
C ASP A 37 -16.91 -9.61 -4.58
N ALA A 38 -17.61 -9.52 -5.70
CA ALA A 38 -17.21 -8.72 -6.87
C ALA A 38 -17.06 -7.22 -6.57
N HIS A 39 -17.76 -6.70 -5.57
CA HIS A 39 -17.73 -5.28 -5.17
C HIS A 39 -16.74 -4.99 -4.04
N TYR A 40 -16.07 -6.01 -3.53
CA TYR A 40 -15.08 -5.87 -2.48
C TYR A 40 -13.71 -5.62 -3.10
N LEU A 41 -13.36 -4.35 -3.32
CA LEU A 41 -12.06 -3.95 -3.87
C LEU A 41 -11.33 -3.06 -2.88
N GLU A 42 -10.07 -3.33 -2.69
CA GLU A 42 -9.19 -2.46 -1.91
C GLU A 42 -9.11 -1.07 -2.55
N TRP A 43 -8.96 -0.04 -1.70
CA TRP A 43 -9.04 1.36 -2.13
C TRP A 43 -8.12 1.69 -3.30
N ASP A 44 -6.83 1.38 -3.20
CA ASP A 44 -5.88 1.66 -4.27
C ASP A 44 -6.12 0.76 -5.51
N ALA A 45 -6.65 -0.45 -5.32
CA ALA A 45 -6.97 -1.35 -6.44
C ALA A 45 -8.00 -0.72 -7.39
N ARG A 46 -8.89 0.13 -6.89
CA ARG A 46 -9.86 0.83 -7.73
C ARG A 46 -9.16 1.74 -8.75
N ALA A 47 -8.16 2.52 -8.31
CA ALA A 47 -7.37 3.34 -9.21
C ALA A 47 -6.53 2.49 -10.17
N HIS A 48 -5.89 1.49 -9.59
CA HIS A 48 -4.90 0.71 -10.31
C HIS A 48 -5.50 -0.26 -11.32
N THR A 49 -6.71 -0.77 -11.14
CA THR A 49 -7.36 -1.64 -12.14
C THR A 49 -7.87 -0.89 -13.36
N LEU A 50 -8.02 0.44 -13.31
CA LEU A 50 -8.63 1.22 -14.40
C LEU A 50 -7.85 1.10 -15.70
N SER A 51 -6.53 1.31 -15.67
CA SER A 51 -5.71 1.17 -16.88
C SER A 51 -5.66 -0.26 -17.41
N ALA A 52 -5.82 -1.26 -16.54
CA ALA A 52 -5.83 -2.67 -16.92
C ALA A 52 -7.09 -3.06 -17.69
N TRP A 53 -8.20 -2.36 -17.51
CA TRP A 53 -9.41 -2.58 -18.31
C TRP A 53 -9.18 -2.32 -19.80
N ARG A 54 -8.23 -1.46 -20.17
CA ARG A 54 -7.83 -1.27 -21.59
C ARG A 54 -7.22 -2.52 -22.22
N TYR A 55 -6.59 -3.38 -21.41
CA TYR A 55 -6.04 -4.65 -21.89
C TYR A 55 -7.12 -5.73 -22.08
N HIS A 56 -8.27 -5.57 -21.42
CA HIS A 56 -9.39 -6.52 -21.51
C HIS A 56 -10.24 -6.37 -22.80
N GLY A 57 -9.77 -5.61 -23.78
CA GLY A 57 -10.26 -5.60 -25.15
C GLY A 57 -11.58 -4.85 -25.39
N THR A 58 -11.92 -3.86 -24.59
CA THR A 58 -13.28 -3.31 -24.60
C THR A 58 -13.42 -1.87 -25.08
N GLY A 59 -12.33 -1.20 -25.47
CA GLY A 59 -12.37 0.24 -25.81
C GLY A 59 -12.82 1.14 -24.68
N LEU A 60 -12.65 0.69 -23.42
CA LEU A 60 -12.98 1.47 -22.24
C LEU A 60 -11.95 2.57 -21.99
N PHE A 61 -12.42 3.72 -21.50
CA PHE A 61 -11.60 4.87 -21.15
C PHE A 61 -10.70 5.37 -22.30
N PRO A 62 -11.25 5.63 -23.51
CA PRO A 62 -10.46 6.19 -24.59
C PRO A 62 -10.00 7.59 -24.19
N ASP A 63 -8.69 7.88 -24.34
CA ASP A 63 -8.07 9.19 -24.06
C ASP A 63 -8.37 9.78 -22.68
N ASP A 64 -8.65 8.93 -21.69
CA ASP A 64 -8.93 9.35 -20.31
C ASP A 64 -7.63 9.68 -19.56
N LEU A 65 -7.44 11.00 -19.29
CA LEU A 65 -6.24 11.51 -18.60
C LEU A 65 -6.07 10.92 -17.20
N LEU A 66 -7.15 10.66 -16.47
CA LEU A 66 -7.07 10.08 -15.12
C LEU A 66 -6.58 8.63 -15.17
N VAL A 67 -7.03 7.88 -16.16
CA VAL A 67 -6.59 6.50 -16.38
C VAL A 67 -5.13 6.46 -16.86
N ASP A 68 -4.72 7.41 -17.70
CA ASP A 68 -3.30 7.58 -18.09
C ASP A 68 -2.45 7.91 -16.89
N PHE A 69 -2.91 8.80 -16.04
CA PHE A 69 -2.25 9.13 -14.79
C PHE A 69 -2.13 7.93 -13.85
N ALA A 70 -3.19 7.15 -13.67
CA ALA A 70 -3.15 5.91 -12.91
C ALA A 70 -2.08 4.94 -13.45
N ALA A 71 -1.93 4.85 -14.78
CA ALA A 71 -0.97 3.98 -15.43
C ALA A 71 0.50 4.37 -15.20
N VAL A 72 0.79 5.63 -14.81
CA VAL A 72 2.16 6.09 -14.50
C VAL A 72 2.72 5.38 -13.27
N TYR A 73 1.86 5.05 -12.30
CA TYR A 73 2.27 4.33 -11.09
C TYR A 73 2.61 2.87 -11.31
N TYR A 74 2.40 2.34 -12.52
CA TYR A 74 2.70 0.95 -12.82
C TYR A 74 4.11 0.76 -13.35
N PRO A 75 5.00 0.12 -12.57
CA PRO A 75 6.23 -0.42 -13.10
C PRO A 75 5.96 -1.44 -14.21
N PRO A 76 6.93 -1.64 -15.14
CA PRO A 76 6.74 -2.53 -16.29
C PRO A 76 6.28 -3.96 -15.94
N GLY A 77 6.77 -4.52 -14.83
CA GLY A 77 6.41 -5.86 -14.38
C GLY A 77 4.94 -5.96 -13.97
N VAL A 78 4.39 -4.94 -13.31
CA VAL A 78 2.98 -4.91 -12.93
C VAL A 78 2.09 -4.79 -14.18
N LYS A 79 2.48 -3.94 -15.14
CA LYS A 79 1.80 -3.85 -16.45
C LYS A 79 1.75 -5.19 -17.15
N LEU A 80 2.88 -5.92 -17.15
CA LEU A 80 2.98 -7.25 -17.74
C LEU A 80 2.06 -8.26 -17.06
N VAL A 81 1.97 -8.23 -15.71
CA VAL A 81 1.07 -9.12 -14.96
C VAL A 81 -0.39 -8.84 -15.33
N TYR A 82 -0.81 -7.57 -15.41
CA TYR A 82 -2.16 -7.24 -15.85
C TYR A 82 -2.38 -7.61 -17.32
N TRP A 83 -1.43 -7.31 -18.21
CA TRP A 83 -1.55 -7.65 -19.63
C TRP A 83 -1.75 -9.16 -19.86
N ILE A 84 -0.92 -9.99 -19.22
CA ILE A 84 -1.08 -11.46 -19.32
C ILE A 84 -2.34 -11.92 -18.58
N GLY A 85 -2.57 -11.42 -17.37
CA GLY A 85 -3.67 -11.86 -16.52
C GLY A 85 -5.04 -11.56 -17.11
N THR A 86 -5.19 -10.44 -17.84
CA THR A 86 -6.47 -10.07 -18.49
C THR A 86 -6.85 -10.99 -19.65
N LEU A 87 -5.96 -11.86 -20.10
CA LEU A 87 -6.32 -12.95 -21.01
C LEU A 87 -7.17 -14.03 -20.33
N PHE A 88 -7.11 -14.14 -19.00
CA PHE A 88 -7.75 -15.21 -18.23
C PHE A 88 -8.84 -14.71 -17.29
N ALA A 89 -8.71 -13.48 -16.77
CA ALA A 89 -9.64 -12.92 -15.81
C ALA A 89 -9.74 -11.39 -15.96
N ASN A 90 -10.86 -10.80 -15.52
CA ASN A 90 -10.97 -9.35 -15.51
C ASN A 90 -10.05 -8.71 -14.45
N PRO A 91 -9.70 -7.41 -14.58
CA PRO A 91 -8.78 -6.72 -13.69
C PRO A 91 -9.17 -6.76 -12.20
N HIS A 92 -10.47 -6.73 -11.88
CA HIS A 92 -10.94 -6.81 -10.49
C HIS A 92 -10.63 -8.18 -9.87
N TRP A 93 -10.83 -9.28 -10.60
CA TRP A 93 -10.45 -10.61 -10.14
C TRP A 93 -8.94 -10.76 -10.00
N LEU A 94 -8.17 -10.22 -10.94
CA LEU A 94 -6.70 -10.25 -10.85
C LEU A 94 -6.20 -9.52 -9.61
N SER A 95 -6.82 -8.37 -9.26
CA SER A 95 -6.46 -7.60 -8.08
C SER A 95 -6.70 -8.34 -6.75
N LYS A 96 -7.37 -9.49 -6.78
CA LYS A 96 -7.63 -10.36 -5.64
C LYS A 96 -6.82 -11.65 -5.68
N ILE A 97 -6.86 -12.36 -6.80
CA ILE A 97 -6.25 -13.69 -6.94
C ILE A 97 -4.72 -13.59 -6.85
N VAL A 98 -4.12 -12.62 -7.55
CA VAL A 98 -2.65 -12.48 -7.58
C VAL A 98 -2.10 -12.11 -6.19
N PRO A 99 -2.66 -11.13 -5.45
CA PRO A 99 -2.28 -10.87 -4.06
C PRO A 99 -2.39 -12.09 -3.14
N PHE A 100 -3.42 -12.91 -3.34
CA PHE A 100 -3.58 -14.15 -2.57
C PHE A 100 -2.39 -15.09 -2.82
N GLY A 101 -1.98 -15.26 -4.08
CA GLY A 101 -0.78 -16.02 -4.46
C GLY A 101 0.51 -15.39 -3.91
N LEU A 102 0.65 -14.05 -3.97
CA LEU A 102 1.79 -13.34 -3.38
C LEU A 102 1.86 -13.53 -1.86
N GLY A 103 0.71 -13.57 -1.19
CA GLY A 103 0.62 -13.90 0.24
C GLY A 103 1.18 -15.29 0.55
N ALA A 104 0.83 -16.30 -0.25
CA ALA A 104 1.40 -17.65 -0.10
C ALA A 104 2.92 -17.65 -0.31
N VAL A 105 3.43 -16.89 -1.28
CA VAL A 105 4.87 -16.70 -1.48
C VAL A 105 5.53 -16.07 -0.26
N VAL A 106 4.93 -15.03 0.32
CA VAL A 106 5.44 -14.37 1.54
C VAL A 106 5.53 -15.35 2.69
N VAL A 107 4.49 -16.13 2.97
CA VAL A 107 4.48 -17.16 4.02
C VAL A 107 5.59 -18.18 3.79
N TRP A 108 5.70 -18.70 2.57
CA TRP A 108 6.74 -19.66 2.22
C TRP A 108 8.16 -19.11 2.40
N GLN A 109 8.42 -17.90 1.89
CA GLN A 109 9.74 -17.26 1.98
C GLN A 109 10.09 -16.93 3.44
N THR A 110 9.11 -16.50 4.24
CA THR A 110 9.25 -16.24 5.67
C THR A 110 9.62 -17.49 6.44
N PHE A 111 8.90 -18.59 6.21
CA PHE A 111 9.23 -19.87 6.81
C PHE A 111 10.67 -20.31 6.45
N ALA A 112 11.00 -20.22 5.18
CA ALA A 112 12.32 -20.65 4.69
C ALA A 112 13.46 -19.79 5.23
N LEU A 113 13.27 -18.46 5.35
CA LEU A 113 14.23 -17.56 5.96
C LEU A 113 14.40 -17.84 7.45
N GLY A 114 13.31 -17.95 8.21
CA GLY A 114 13.36 -18.28 9.64
C GLY A 114 14.02 -19.64 9.89
N ARG A 115 13.74 -20.63 9.02
CA ARG A 115 14.41 -21.95 9.06
C ARG A 115 15.92 -21.82 8.83
N ALA A 116 16.35 -20.98 7.90
CA ALA A 116 17.78 -20.76 7.64
C ALA A 116 18.49 -20.04 8.81
N LEU A 117 17.77 -19.23 9.57
CA LEU A 117 18.29 -18.48 10.71
C LEU A 117 18.39 -19.32 12.01
N GLY A 118 17.41 -20.19 12.28
CA GLY A 118 17.35 -20.88 13.57
C GLY A 118 16.57 -22.21 13.58
N GLY A 119 16.35 -22.83 12.42
CA GLY A 119 15.67 -24.12 12.29
C GLY A 119 14.15 -23.98 12.06
N ARG A 120 13.47 -25.13 11.94
CA ARG A 120 12.06 -25.20 11.51
C ARG A 120 11.10 -24.52 12.49
N VAL A 121 11.35 -24.61 13.80
CA VAL A 121 10.50 -23.97 14.82
C VAL A 121 10.59 -22.44 14.71
N VAL A 122 11.81 -21.90 14.50
CA VAL A 122 12.01 -20.45 14.24
C VAL A 122 11.30 -20.03 12.95
N GLY A 123 11.33 -20.89 11.92
CA GLY A 123 10.56 -20.66 10.68
C GLY A 123 9.05 -20.60 10.93
N ALA A 124 8.51 -21.53 11.72
CA ALA A 124 7.10 -21.54 12.09
C ALA A 124 6.70 -20.29 12.89
N ALA A 125 7.52 -19.90 13.87
CA ALA A 125 7.31 -18.70 14.66
C ALA A 125 7.35 -17.42 13.82
N ALA A 126 8.31 -17.34 12.87
CA ALA A 126 8.39 -16.20 11.94
C ALA A 126 7.11 -16.04 11.11
N VAL A 127 6.51 -17.16 10.66
CA VAL A 127 5.23 -17.12 9.94
C VAL A 127 4.12 -16.61 10.85
N VAL A 128 3.99 -17.13 12.06
CA VAL A 128 2.95 -16.67 13.00
C VAL A 128 3.08 -15.17 13.26
N LEU A 129 4.28 -14.68 13.57
CA LEU A 129 4.52 -13.25 13.80
C LEU A 129 4.19 -12.40 12.56
N LEU A 130 4.57 -12.88 11.38
CA LEU A 130 4.27 -12.16 10.14
C LEU A 130 2.79 -12.11 9.84
N LEU A 131 2.03 -13.19 10.12
CA LEU A 131 0.58 -13.22 9.91
C LEU A 131 -0.15 -12.16 10.75
N HIS A 132 0.41 -11.77 11.89
CA HIS A 132 -0.10 -10.68 12.72
C HIS A 132 0.33 -9.28 12.24
N CYS A 133 1.26 -9.18 11.30
CA CYS A 133 1.72 -7.91 10.77
C CYS A 133 0.75 -7.32 9.74
N HIS A 134 -0.28 -6.60 10.18
CA HIS A 134 -1.29 -5.97 9.33
C HIS A 134 -0.67 -5.11 8.23
N PHE A 135 0.41 -4.40 8.55
CA PHE A 135 1.09 -3.56 7.57
C PHE A 135 1.57 -4.37 6.36
N VAL A 136 2.16 -5.55 6.58
CA VAL A 136 2.62 -6.43 5.49
C VAL A 136 1.44 -6.84 4.60
N TRP A 137 0.35 -7.28 5.21
CA TRP A 137 -0.82 -7.75 4.49
C TRP A 137 -1.55 -6.62 3.78
N GLY A 138 -1.74 -5.49 4.43
CA GLY A 138 -2.35 -4.30 3.81
C GLY A 138 -1.56 -3.75 2.60
N ARG A 139 -0.28 -4.13 2.45
CA ARG A 139 0.52 -3.77 1.26
C ARG A 139 0.43 -4.80 0.14
N ILE A 140 0.10 -6.05 0.45
CA ILE A 140 -0.01 -7.11 -0.56
C ILE A 140 -1.33 -7.03 -1.32
N VAL A 141 -2.42 -6.59 -0.68
CA VAL A 141 -3.74 -6.51 -1.32
C VAL A 141 -3.78 -5.52 -2.48
N GLY A 142 -4.67 -5.78 -3.44
CA GLY A 142 -5.04 -4.85 -4.51
C GLY A 142 -4.20 -4.92 -5.79
N LEU A 143 -3.19 -5.79 -5.88
CA LEU A 143 -2.32 -5.97 -7.06
C LEU A 143 -1.79 -4.65 -7.64
N ASN A 144 -1.37 -3.76 -6.78
CA ASN A 144 -0.59 -2.58 -7.16
C ASN A 144 0.92 -2.87 -7.05
N ALA A 145 1.76 -1.93 -7.44
CA ALA A 145 3.22 -2.12 -7.39
C ALA A 145 3.71 -2.54 -6.00
N ARG A 146 3.14 -1.98 -4.94
CA ARG A 146 3.51 -2.27 -3.55
C ARG A 146 3.23 -3.72 -3.12
N ALA A 147 2.31 -4.43 -3.80
CA ALA A 147 1.99 -5.82 -3.48
C ALA A 147 3.20 -6.76 -3.65
N PHE A 148 4.13 -6.39 -4.51
CA PHE A 148 5.36 -7.16 -4.76
C PHE A 148 6.49 -6.85 -3.77
N GLY A 149 6.39 -5.77 -2.98
CA GLY A 149 7.46 -5.30 -2.12
C GLY A 149 7.92 -6.35 -1.10
N PHE A 150 7.02 -6.84 -0.25
CA PHE A 150 7.36 -7.86 0.75
C PHE A 150 7.72 -9.22 0.17
N PRO A 151 6.99 -9.77 -0.83
CA PRO A 151 7.38 -11.03 -1.47
C PRO A 151 8.81 -10.99 -2.00
N LEU A 152 9.22 -9.91 -2.66
CA LEU A 152 10.56 -9.76 -3.21
C LEU A 152 11.60 -9.52 -2.10
N MET A 153 11.35 -8.60 -1.18
CA MET A 153 12.30 -8.28 -0.11
C MET A 153 12.59 -9.48 0.80
N ILE A 154 11.57 -10.24 1.22
CA ILE A 154 11.77 -11.43 2.06
C ILE A 154 12.50 -12.53 1.25
N SER A 155 12.20 -12.66 -0.04
CA SER A 155 12.94 -13.57 -0.94
C SER A 155 14.40 -13.15 -1.07
N PHE A 156 14.68 -11.85 -1.22
CA PHE A 156 16.03 -11.30 -1.25
C PHE A 156 16.80 -11.62 0.04
N LEU A 157 16.20 -11.35 1.19
CA LEU A 157 16.80 -11.67 2.50
C LEU A 157 17.13 -13.16 2.60
N ARG A 158 16.16 -14.03 2.28
CA ARG A 158 16.34 -15.48 2.29
C ARG A 158 17.53 -15.90 1.44
N TYR A 159 17.54 -15.52 0.17
CA TYR A 159 18.58 -15.97 -0.75
C TYR A 159 19.97 -15.41 -0.39
N THR A 160 20.01 -14.21 0.20
CA THR A 160 21.27 -13.65 0.71
C THR A 160 21.78 -14.42 1.94
N VAL A 161 20.90 -14.75 2.88
CA VAL A 161 21.25 -15.57 4.07
C VAL A 161 21.68 -16.98 3.65
N GLU A 162 20.99 -17.60 2.70
CA GLU A 162 21.34 -18.91 2.14
C GLU A 162 22.56 -18.86 1.20
N LYS A 163 23.16 -17.68 0.97
CA LYS A 163 24.30 -17.47 0.05
C LYS A 163 24.01 -17.89 -1.40
N ARG A 164 22.75 -17.84 -1.82
CA ARG A 164 22.29 -18.14 -3.17
C ARG A 164 22.38 -16.90 -4.05
N GLU A 165 23.61 -16.50 -4.39
CA GLU A 165 23.94 -15.26 -5.07
C GLU A 165 23.07 -14.96 -6.30
N ARG A 166 22.97 -15.92 -7.25
CA ARG A 166 22.22 -15.71 -8.49
C ARG A 166 20.74 -15.45 -8.23
N ALA A 167 20.17 -16.14 -7.23
CA ALA A 167 18.77 -15.93 -6.85
C ALA A 167 18.58 -14.56 -6.19
N ALA A 168 19.48 -14.13 -5.29
CA ALA A 168 19.44 -12.81 -4.68
C ALA A 168 19.54 -11.70 -5.73
N LEU A 169 20.48 -11.80 -6.66
CA LEU A 169 20.63 -10.84 -7.78
C LEU A 169 19.42 -10.85 -8.73
N GLY A 170 18.83 -12.02 -9.01
CA GLY A 170 17.60 -12.12 -9.79
C GLY A 170 16.42 -11.42 -9.11
N VAL A 171 16.31 -11.53 -7.78
CA VAL A 171 15.28 -10.80 -7.01
C VAL A 171 15.53 -9.29 -7.04
N LEU A 172 16.79 -8.84 -6.85
CA LEU A 172 17.13 -7.42 -6.98
C LEU A 172 16.72 -6.85 -8.35
N LEU A 173 16.98 -7.61 -9.41
CA LEU A 173 16.54 -7.19 -10.75
C LEU A 173 15.01 -7.17 -10.85
N ALA A 174 14.31 -8.16 -10.31
CA ALA A 174 12.84 -8.18 -10.28
C ALA A 174 12.27 -6.97 -9.52
N GLU A 175 12.90 -6.53 -8.43
CA GLU A 175 12.47 -5.35 -7.69
C GLU A 175 12.40 -4.09 -8.56
N THR A 176 13.32 -3.91 -9.51
CA THR A 176 13.29 -2.76 -10.42
C THR A 176 12.08 -2.77 -11.35
N PHE A 177 11.59 -3.95 -11.71
CA PHE A 177 10.43 -4.11 -12.58
C PHE A 177 9.10 -4.05 -11.85
N PHE A 178 9.06 -4.47 -10.57
CA PHE A 178 7.81 -4.59 -9.82
C PHE A 178 7.65 -3.53 -8.73
N TYR A 179 8.70 -3.26 -7.94
CA TYR A 179 8.63 -2.26 -6.88
C TYR A 179 10.00 -1.62 -6.60
N PRO A 180 10.36 -0.57 -7.34
CA PRO A 180 11.67 0.07 -7.29
C PRO A 180 12.12 0.55 -5.89
N SER A 181 11.18 0.90 -5.01
CA SER A 181 11.52 1.35 -3.65
C SER A 181 12.27 0.28 -2.86
N THR A 182 11.94 -1.02 -3.03
CA THR A 182 12.69 -2.10 -2.37
C THR A 182 14.08 -2.28 -2.97
N PHE A 183 14.23 -2.10 -4.28
CA PHE A 183 15.55 -2.11 -4.91
C PHE A 183 16.50 -1.06 -4.32
N LEU A 184 16.01 0.16 -4.08
CA LEU A 184 16.81 1.23 -3.48
C LEU A 184 17.32 0.90 -2.08
N ILE A 185 16.65 -0.01 -1.37
CA ILE A 185 17.03 -0.47 -0.03
C ILE A 185 17.88 -1.74 -0.11
N CYS A 186 17.46 -2.72 -0.90
CA CYS A 186 18.07 -4.04 -0.98
C CYS A 186 19.41 -4.04 -1.72
N ALA A 187 19.55 -3.21 -2.77
CA ALA A 187 20.81 -3.14 -3.52
C ALA A 187 21.99 -2.66 -2.67
N PRO A 188 21.92 -1.53 -1.94
CA PRO A 188 23.02 -1.14 -1.06
C PRO A 188 23.24 -2.14 0.09
N ALA A 189 22.16 -2.76 0.62
CA ALA A 189 22.29 -3.80 1.64
C ALA A 189 23.06 -5.02 1.13
N TYR A 190 22.82 -5.45 -0.11
CA TYR A 190 23.60 -6.52 -0.74
C TYR A 190 25.06 -6.09 -0.96
N GLY A 191 25.29 -4.87 -1.48
CA GLY A 191 26.63 -4.31 -1.64
C GLY A 191 27.43 -4.34 -0.33
N ALA A 192 26.80 -3.97 0.80
CA ALA A 192 27.43 -4.03 2.11
C ALA A 192 27.86 -5.47 2.48
N THR A 193 27.11 -6.50 2.08
CA THR A 193 27.51 -7.90 2.32
C THR A 193 28.73 -8.33 1.52
N LEU A 194 29.02 -7.66 0.40
CA LEU A 194 30.21 -7.92 -0.42
C LEU A 194 31.45 -7.20 0.14
N LEU A 195 31.25 -6.16 0.96
CA LEU A 195 32.36 -5.43 1.60
C LEU A 195 33.00 -6.24 2.76
N TRP A 196 32.34 -7.26 3.28
CA TRP A 196 32.85 -8.03 4.40
C TRP A 196 32.79 -9.55 4.17
N PRO A 197 33.94 -10.26 4.09
CA PRO A 197 35.30 -9.70 3.96
C PRO A 197 35.51 -9.11 2.56
N TRP A 198 36.23 -7.99 2.51
CA TRP A 198 36.54 -7.31 1.25
C TRP A 198 37.34 -8.22 0.31
N ARG A 199 36.73 -8.57 -0.80
CA ARG A 199 37.39 -9.30 -1.89
C ARG A 199 36.83 -8.81 -3.21
N LEU A 200 37.68 -8.23 -4.07
CA LEU A 200 37.33 -7.90 -5.46
C LEU A 200 37.30 -9.19 -6.27
N ASP A 201 36.14 -9.73 -6.45
CA ASP A 201 35.89 -10.94 -7.23
C ASP A 201 34.74 -10.77 -8.24
N ARG A 202 34.43 -11.82 -8.97
CA ARG A 202 33.37 -11.81 -10.00
C ARG A 202 31.98 -11.49 -9.43
N ARG A 203 31.77 -11.56 -8.11
CA ARG A 203 30.49 -11.22 -7.48
C ARG A 203 30.21 -9.72 -7.60
N TRP A 204 31.25 -8.88 -7.46
CA TRP A 204 31.13 -7.44 -7.67
C TRP A 204 30.71 -7.10 -9.10
N LEU A 205 31.29 -7.75 -10.11
CA LEU A 205 30.92 -7.49 -11.51
C LEU A 205 29.45 -7.84 -11.76
N ARG A 206 28.97 -8.96 -11.23
CA ARG A 206 27.56 -9.36 -11.37
C ARG A 206 26.64 -8.39 -10.64
N TYR A 207 26.97 -8.01 -9.42
CA TYR A 207 26.22 -7.04 -8.65
C TYR A 207 26.13 -5.68 -9.37
N LEU A 208 27.27 -5.12 -9.79
CA LEU A 208 27.33 -3.85 -10.52
C LEU A 208 26.56 -3.92 -11.84
N GLY A 209 26.63 -5.06 -12.55
CA GLY A 209 25.83 -5.29 -13.75
C GLY A 209 24.33 -5.24 -13.48
N VAL A 210 23.86 -5.88 -12.40
CA VAL A 210 22.44 -5.82 -11.98
C VAL A 210 22.03 -4.43 -11.57
N VAL A 211 22.88 -3.71 -10.80
CA VAL A 211 22.61 -2.33 -10.38
C VAL A 211 22.53 -1.41 -11.61
N ALA A 212 23.49 -1.51 -12.54
CA ALA A 212 23.50 -0.72 -13.76
C ALA A 212 22.24 -0.98 -14.60
N LEU A 213 21.87 -2.25 -14.81
CA LEU A 213 20.65 -2.61 -15.52
C LEU A 213 19.39 -2.07 -14.80
N GLY A 214 19.34 -2.18 -13.48
CA GLY A 214 18.26 -1.60 -12.67
C GLY A 214 18.13 -0.10 -12.86
N VAL A 215 19.23 0.63 -12.79
CA VAL A 215 19.26 2.09 -13.02
C VAL A 215 18.80 2.43 -14.45
N ILE A 216 19.21 1.65 -15.45
CA ILE A 216 18.76 1.85 -16.85
C ILE A 216 17.23 1.65 -16.94
N VAL A 217 16.69 0.59 -16.36
CA VAL A 217 15.24 0.33 -16.36
C VAL A 217 14.47 1.48 -15.70
N LEU A 218 14.92 1.94 -14.54
CA LEU A 218 14.30 3.06 -13.83
C LEU A 218 14.37 4.36 -14.63
N SER A 219 15.52 4.67 -15.23
CA SER A 219 15.70 5.85 -16.07
C SER A 219 14.80 5.85 -17.29
N LEU A 220 14.72 4.70 -18.00
CA LEU A 220 13.85 4.55 -19.16
C LEU A 220 12.35 4.67 -18.79
N THR A 221 11.99 4.21 -17.60
CA THR A 221 10.60 4.34 -17.11
C THR A 221 10.28 5.81 -16.81
N ALA A 222 11.20 6.53 -16.18
CA ALA A 222 11.04 7.94 -15.85
C ALA A 222 10.97 8.85 -17.09
N LEU A 223 11.70 8.50 -18.16
CA LEU A 223 11.69 9.26 -19.43
C LEU A 223 10.43 9.09 -20.28
N ARG A 224 9.58 8.10 -19.97
CA ARG A 224 8.36 7.78 -20.73
C ARG A 224 7.10 8.37 -20.13
N VAL A 225 7.19 9.35 -19.26
CA VAL A 225 6.02 10.01 -18.68
C VAL A 225 5.34 10.89 -19.75
N ASP A 226 4.02 10.72 -19.90
CA ASP A 226 3.21 11.55 -20.81
C ASP A 226 3.37 13.04 -20.44
N PRO A 227 3.68 13.93 -21.40
CA PRO A 227 3.82 15.37 -21.13
C PRO A 227 2.58 15.99 -20.47
N ARG A 228 1.39 15.47 -20.69
CA ARG A 228 0.14 15.92 -20.04
C ARG A 228 0.16 15.66 -18.53
N ILE A 229 0.86 14.62 -18.10
CA ILE A 229 1.01 14.25 -16.69
C ILE A 229 2.19 15.05 -16.10
N GLY A 230 3.29 15.15 -16.84
CA GLY A 230 4.45 15.95 -16.55
C GLY A 230 5.36 15.37 -15.45
N HIS A 231 6.18 16.23 -14.87
CA HIS A 231 7.15 15.85 -13.87
C HIS A 231 6.54 15.70 -12.46
N PRO A 232 7.15 14.89 -11.59
CA PRO A 232 6.79 14.87 -10.17
C PRO A 232 6.93 16.27 -9.55
N ILE A 233 5.98 16.65 -8.70
CA ILE A 233 5.96 17.97 -8.03
C ILE A 233 7.25 18.19 -7.27
N LEU A 234 7.86 19.34 -7.49
CA LEU A 234 9.01 19.82 -6.72
C LEU A 234 8.53 20.38 -5.37
N MET A 235 9.41 20.40 -4.38
CA MET A 235 9.06 20.92 -3.05
C MET A 235 8.62 22.39 -3.10
N SER A 236 9.26 23.21 -3.92
CA SER A 236 8.88 24.62 -4.13
C SER A 236 7.48 24.76 -4.73
N GLU A 237 7.12 23.89 -5.67
CA GLU A 237 5.80 23.87 -6.29
C GLU A 237 4.72 23.44 -5.28
N LEU A 238 5.02 22.41 -4.46
CA LEU A 238 4.12 21.97 -3.41
C LEU A 238 3.83 23.08 -2.39
N VAL A 239 4.88 23.77 -1.92
CA VAL A 239 4.74 24.90 -1.01
C VAL A 239 3.87 26.00 -1.62
N THR A 240 4.06 26.29 -2.91
CA THR A 240 3.26 27.27 -3.63
C THR A 240 1.78 26.87 -3.70
N LEU A 241 1.49 25.59 -4.00
CA LEU A 241 0.11 25.07 -4.04
C LEU A 241 -0.55 25.14 -2.64
N GLN A 242 0.20 24.83 -1.59
CA GLN A 242 -0.27 24.94 -0.21
C GLN A 242 -0.55 26.39 0.21
N GLN A 243 0.36 27.32 -0.10
CA GLN A 243 0.18 28.75 0.19
C GLN A 243 -1.04 29.34 -0.52
N ARG A 244 -1.36 28.83 -1.69
CA ARG A 244 -2.58 29.21 -2.45
C ARG A 244 -3.86 28.56 -1.87
N GLY A 245 -3.74 27.71 -0.85
CA GLY A 245 -4.88 26.98 -0.28
C GLY A 245 -5.53 25.98 -1.26
N ILE A 246 -4.83 25.61 -2.31
CA ILE A 246 -5.34 24.73 -3.38
C ILE A 246 -5.24 23.28 -2.95
N VAL A 247 -4.13 22.92 -2.31
CA VAL A 247 -3.86 21.59 -1.76
C VAL A 247 -3.85 21.71 -0.25
N GLY A 248 -4.61 20.88 0.44
CA GLY A 248 -4.57 20.79 1.90
C GLY A 248 -3.16 20.40 2.37
N THR A 249 -2.94 20.54 3.65
CA THR A 249 -1.67 20.14 4.27
C THR A 249 -1.37 18.66 3.94
N TRP A 250 -0.52 18.46 2.97
CA TRP A 250 0.25 17.24 2.82
C TRP A 250 1.70 17.59 3.12
N PRO A 251 2.01 17.94 4.39
CA PRO A 251 3.38 18.12 4.77
C PRO A 251 4.04 16.75 4.63
N LEU A 252 5.24 16.73 4.10
CA LEU A 252 6.14 15.65 4.48
C LEU A 252 6.21 15.71 6.00
N PRO A 253 5.69 14.70 6.72
CA PRO A 253 5.71 14.76 8.16
C PRO A 253 7.17 14.89 8.62
N PRO A 254 7.44 15.56 9.75
CA PRO A 254 8.78 15.66 10.30
C PRO A 254 9.46 14.28 10.31
N ALA A 255 10.74 14.22 9.97
CA ALA A 255 11.47 12.94 9.86
C ALA A 255 11.32 12.08 11.13
N ALA A 256 11.29 12.71 12.30
CA ALA A 256 11.05 12.03 13.57
C ALA A 256 9.68 11.35 13.63
N ASP A 257 8.63 12.01 13.14
CA ASP A 257 7.26 11.45 13.14
C ASP A 257 7.16 10.28 12.16
N VAL A 258 7.81 10.37 11.00
CA VAL A 258 7.87 9.26 10.02
C VAL A 258 8.62 8.08 10.59
N MET A 259 9.75 8.31 11.24
CA MET A 259 10.52 7.25 11.91
C MET A 259 9.70 6.61 13.03
N TRP A 260 9.05 7.41 13.85
CA TRP A 260 8.16 6.91 14.90
C TRP A 260 6.99 6.10 14.34
N GLN A 261 6.35 6.58 13.28
CA GLN A 261 5.31 5.85 12.59
C GLN A 261 5.82 4.54 12.01
N ALA A 262 7.02 4.51 11.41
CA ALA A 262 7.63 3.27 10.91
C ALA A 262 7.91 2.26 12.04
N VAL A 263 8.35 2.71 13.21
CA VAL A 263 8.48 1.84 14.40
C VAL A 263 7.11 1.29 14.80
N ARG A 264 6.10 2.15 14.91
CA ARG A 264 4.75 1.75 15.30
C ARG A 264 4.16 0.72 14.35
N THR A 265 4.19 0.98 13.05
CA THR A 265 3.66 0.05 12.04
C THR A 265 4.42 -1.28 12.01
N SER A 266 5.73 -1.25 12.29
CA SER A 266 6.54 -2.46 12.39
C SER A 266 6.27 -3.28 13.65
N LEU A 267 5.81 -2.61 14.71
CA LEU A 267 5.38 -3.21 15.97
C LEU A 267 3.85 -3.39 16.04
N HIS A 268 3.18 -3.44 14.89
CA HIS A 268 1.74 -3.71 14.76
C HIS A 268 0.77 -2.68 15.36
N ASP A 269 1.20 -1.43 15.54
CA ASP A 269 0.39 -0.40 16.22
C ASP A 269 -0.55 0.40 15.31
N ASP A 270 -0.94 -0.09 14.16
CA ASP A 270 -1.90 0.59 13.27
C ASP A 270 -3.27 0.85 13.94
N TYR A 271 -3.58 0.16 15.03
CA TYR A 271 -4.84 0.27 15.78
C TYR A 271 -4.74 1.00 17.13
N GLY A 272 -3.67 1.73 17.36
CA GLY A 272 -3.50 2.51 18.59
C GLY A 272 -3.26 1.64 19.84
N VAL A 273 -2.71 0.45 19.68
CA VAL A 273 -2.31 -0.42 20.80
C VAL A 273 -1.25 0.27 21.66
N ILE A 274 -0.26 0.92 21.06
CA ILE A 274 0.71 1.76 21.79
C ILE A 274 -0.01 2.96 22.43
N ARG A 275 -1.06 3.51 21.82
CA ARG A 275 -1.88 4.56 22.43
C ARG A 275 -2.67 4.04 23.62
N ARG A 276 -3.22 2.83 23.55
CA ARG A 276 -3.79 2.13 24.71
C ARG A 276 -2.72 1.78 25.74
N TRP A 277 -1.53 1.43 25.30
CA TRP A 277 -0.35 1.22 26.14
C TRP A 277 0.08 2.50 26.88
N ALA A 278 0.07 3.64 26.23
CA ALA A 278 0.37 4.94 26.86
C ALA A 278 -0.67 5.35 27.90
N HIS A 279 -1.89 4.82 27.81
CA HIS A 279 -3.00 5.05 28.74
C HIS A 279 -3.27 3.87 29.68
N ALA A 280 -2.73 2.69 29.41
CA ALA A 280 -2.75 1.57 30.35
C ALA A 280 -1.71 1.82 31.48
N PRO A 281 -1.95 1.32 32.70
CA PRO A 281 -0.96 1.49 33.75
C PRO A 281 0.36 0.87 33.29
N TRP A 282 1.30 1.72 33.01
CA TRP A 282 2.67 1.49 32.50
C TRP A 282 3.41 0.37 33.22
N ARG A 283 2.92 -0.03 34.37
CA ARG A 283 3.61 -0.88 35.31
C ARG A 283 3.64 -2.36 34.93
N GLU A 284 2.66 -2.85 34.16
CA GLU A 284 2.57 -4.32 33.98
C GLU A 284 3.24 -4.82 32.68
N ASN A 285 3.03 -4.17 31.56
CA ASN A 285 3.52 -4.71 30.27
C ASN A 285 4.84 -4.11 29.79
N GLY A 286 5.06 -2.80 29.96
CA GLY A 286 6.32 -2.16 29.60
C GLY A 286 7.51 -2.63 30.42
N THR A 287 7.27 -2.94 31.70
CA THR A 287 8.29 -3.51 32.59
C THR A 287 8.70 -4.91 32.13
N LEU A 288 7.75 -5.75 31.71
CA LEU A 288 8.06 -7.09 31.22
C LEU A 288 8.88 -7.04 29.92
N LEU A 289 8.49 -6.18 28.97
CA LEU A 289 9.24 -6.00 27.72
C LEU A 289 10.65 -5.46 27.98
N ALA A 290 10.78 -4.48 28.88
CA ALA A 290 12.08 -3.94 29.28
C ALA A 290 12.96 -4.99 29.98
N ILE A 291 12.38 -5.81 30.86
CA ILE A 291 13.09 -6.92 31.53
C ILE A 291 13.56 -7.95 30.50
N VAL A 292 12.69 -8.35 29.56
CA VAL A 292 13.04 -9.32 28.51
C VAL A 292 14.13 -8.74 27.60
N ALA A 293 13.99 -7.48 27.16
CA ALA A 293 14.99 -6.81 26.34
C ALA A 293 16.33 -6.68 27.08
N ALA A 294 16.31 -6.29 28.36
CA ALA A 294 17.49 -6.20 29.20
C ALA A 294 18.15 -7.58 29.43
N ALA A 295 17.36 -8.61 29.70
CA ALA A 295 17.87 -9.97 29.85
C ALA A 295 18.54 -10.50 28.57
N LEU A 296 17.89 -10.29 27.40
CA LEU A 296 18.46 -10.64 26.11
C LEU A 296 19.75 -9.86 25.84
N ALA A 297 19.74 -8.55 26.08
CA ALA A 297 20.90 -7.69 25.92
C ALA A 297 22.06 -8.16 26.83
N LEU A 298 21.78 -8.49 28.08
CA LEU A 298 22.78 -8.93 29.06
C LEU A 298 23.42 -10.28 28.66
N VAL A 299 22.62 -11.23 28.15
CA VAL A 299 23.10 -12.51 27.64
C VAL A 299 23.98 -12.29 26.39
N LEU A 300 23.55 -11.42 25.48
CA LEU A 300 24.30 -11.12 24.26
C LEU A 300 25.57 -10.35 24.54
N LEU A 301 25.57 -9.39 25.49
CA LEU A 301 26.75 -8.64 25.90
C LEU A 301 27.79 -9.55 26.56
N ARG A 302 27.35 -10.52 27.39
CA ARG A 302 28.27 -11.52 27.98
C ARG A 302 28.87 -12.45 26.95
N ARG A 303 28.21 -12.64 25.82
CA ARG A 303 28.65 -13.54 24.75
C ARG A 303 28.60 -12.83 23.38
N TRP A 304 29.23 -11.66 23.30
CA TRP A 304 29.22 -10.80 22.12
C TRP A 304 29.63 -11.53 20.81
N ARG A 305 30.50 -12.55 20.89
CA ARG A 305 30.88 -13.40 19.75
C ARG A 305 29.70 -14.14 19.13
N THR A 306 28.59 -14.31 19.82
CA THR A 306 27.37 -14.88 19.25
C THR A 306 26.74 -13.94 18.21
N LEU A 307 26.97 -12.63 18.31
CA LEU A 307 26.50 -11.64 17.35
C LEU A 307 27.20 -11.79 15.98
N GLU A 308 28.38 -12.42 15.92
CA GLU A 308 29.04 -12.74 14.64
C GLU A 308 28.21 -13.72 13.78
N LYS A 309 27.27 -14.43 14.39
CA LYS A 309 26.31 -15.31 13.68
C LYS A 309 25.15 -14.57 13.05
N VAL A 310 24.98 -13.27 13.33
CA VAL A 310 23.93 -12.45 12.72
C VAL A 310 24.32 -12.16 11.27
N PRO A 311 23.50 -12.55 10.29
CA PRO A 311 23.79 -12.25 8.88
C PRO A 311 23.87 -10.74 8.65
N LEU A 312 24.97 -10.29 8.05
CA LEU A 312 25.23 -8.86 7.82
C LEU A 312 24.12 -8.16 7.02
N VAL A 313 23.38 -8.91 6.20
CA VAL A 313 22.27 -8.35 5.41
C VAL A 313 21.17 -7.74 6.27
N LEU A 314 20.91 -8.24 7.49
CA LEU A 314 19.87 -7.69 8.37
C LEU A 314 20.23 -6.27 8.87
N PRO A 315 21.39 -6.05 9.54
CA PRO A 315 21.78 -4.69 9.92
C PRO A 315 22.06 -3.81 8.71
N ALA A 316 22.55 -4.36 7.58
CA ALA A 316 22.76 -3.60 6.37
C ALA A 316 21.45 -3.13 5.74
N LEU A 317 20.38 -3.93 5.76
CA LEU A 317 19.05 -3.55 5.28
C LEU A 317 18.46 -2.44 6.16
N PHE A 318 18.63 -2.54 7.48
CA PHE A 318 18.21 -1.50 8.40
C PHE A 318 18.93 -0.17 8.14
N ALA A 319 20.27 -0.20 8.10
CA ALA A 319 21.07 0.99 7.82
C ALA A 319 20.79 1.56 6.42
N GLY A 320 20.69 0.69 5.40
CA GLY A 320 20.35 1.06 4.03
C GLY A 320 19.00 1.74 3.92
N SER A 321 18.01 1.30 4.70
CA SER A 321 16.69 1.94 4.74
C SER A 321 16.73 3.35 5.33
N LEU A 322 17.54 3.59 6.36
CA LEU A 322 17.75 4.92 6.93
C LEU A 322 18.43 5.87 5.95
N VAL A 323 19.46 5.39 5.24
CA VAL A 323 20.13 6.17 4.18
C VAL A 323 19.15 6.48 3.04
N ALA A 324 18.41 5.48 2.55
CA ALA A 324 17.42 5.67 1.50
C ALA A 324 16.31 6.64 1.93
N PHE A 325 15.86 6.57 3.19
CA PHE A 325 14.91 7.51 3.76
C PHE A 325 15.46 8.94 3.77
N GLY A 326 16.70 9.14 4.24
CA GLY A 326 17.36 10.44 4.22
C GLY A 326 17.45 11.02 2.82
N LEU A 327 17.89 10.21 1.84
CA LEU A 327 17.94 10.62 0.44
C LEU A 327 16.54 10.96 -0.11
N ALA A 328 15.52 10.19 0.21
CA ALA A 328 14.16 10.45 -0.23
C ALA A 328 13.56 11.73 0.38
N GLN A 329 13.98 12.16 1.57
CA GLN A 329 13.63 13.47 2.14
C GLN A 329 14.20 14.64 1.34
N TRP A 330 15.39 14.48 0.76
CA TRP A 330 16.02 15.50 -0.10
C TRP A 330 15.41 15.54 -1.51
N PHE A 331 14.88 14.40 -1.99
CA PHE A 331 14.28 14.26 -3.30
C PHE A 331 12.84 13.75 -3.22
N PRO A 332 11.93 14.47 -2.53
CA PRO A 332 10.55 14.02 -2.33
C PRO A 332 9.87 13.83 -3.70
N TYR A 333 8.97 12.89 -3.79
CA TYR A 333 8.24 12.44 -4.99
C TYR A 333 9.12 11.89 -6.14
N ARG A 334 10.39 12.27 -6.29
CA ARG A 334 11.31 11.65 -7.27
C ARG A 334 11.74 10.25 -6.83
N LEU A 335 12.02 10.08 -5.52
CA LEU A 335 12.29 8.77 -4.92
C LEU A 335 11.04 8.17 -4.27
N TYR A 336 9.86 8.61 -4.72
CA TYR A 336 8.57 8.22 -4.18
C TYR A 336 8.34 8.77 -2.76
N ILE A 337 7.49 8.14 -1.97
CA ILE A 337 7.13 8.60 -0.62
C ILE A 337 8.23 8.16 0.36
N PRO A 338 8.95 9.08 1.05
CA PRO A 338 10.11 8.75 1.89
C PRO A 338 9.84 7.67 2.94
N GLU A 339 8.69 7.72 3.60
CA GLU A 339 8.30 6.74 4.62
C GLU A 339 8.33 5.30 4.14
N ARG A 340 8.16 5.06 2.84
CA ARG A 340 8.19 3.72 2.24
C ARG A 340 9.54 3.04 2.43
N MET A 341 10.63 3.81 2.49
CA MET A 341 11.97 3.28 2.69
C MET A 341 12.10 2.57 4.05
N LEU A 342 11.44 3.09 5.09
CA LEU A 342 11.44 2.49 6.42
C LEU A 342 10.35 1.41 6.55
N GLN A 343 9.15 1.69 6.08
CA GLN A 343 7.96 0.83 6.23
C GLN A 343 8.14 -0.57 5.63
N TYR A 344 8.92 -0.72 4.56
CA TYR A 344 9.18 -2.04 3.97
C TYR A 344 10.32 -2.78 4.63
N ALA A 345 11.39 -2.09 5.02
CA ALA A 345 12.57 -2.73 5.58
C ALA A 345 12.39 -3.17 7.04
N TRP A 346 11.71 -2.36 7.84
CA TRP A 346 11.69 -2.55 9.29
C TRP A 346 10.88 -3.77 9.77
N PRO A 347 9.66 -4.06 9.27
CA PRO A 347 8.92 -5.23 9.71
C PRO A 347 9.72 -6.54 9.57
N PRO A 348 10.28 -6.89 8.40
CA PRO A 348 11.07 -8.11 8.31
C PRO A 348 12.36 -8.05 9.13
N VAL A 349 13.06 -6.90 9.19
CA VAL A 349 14.29 -6.77 10.00
C VAL A 349 13.98 -6.98 11.47
N LEU A 350 12.90 -6.41 11.99
CA LEU A 350 12.53 -6.55 13.40
C LEU A 350 12.05 -7.97 13.72
N ILE A 351 11.17 -8.55 12.90
CA ILE A 351 10.68 -9.91 13.12
C ILE A 351 11.85 -10.91 13.12
N PHE A 352 12.65 -10.91 12.07
CA PHE A 352 13.76 -11.87 11.95
C PHE A 352 14.92 -11.53 12.88
N GLY A 353 15.18 -10.25 13.12
CA GLY A 353 16.19 -9.78 14.05
C GLY A 353 15.88 -10.21 15.49
N PHE A 354 14.67 -9.95 15.99
CA PHE A 354 14.29 -10.36 17.34
C PHE A 354 14.24 -11.87 17.51
N LEU A 355 13.68 -12.61 16.53
CA LEU A 355 13.69 -14.07 16.54
C LEU A 355 15.10 -14.64 16.61
N LEU A 356 16.00 -14.12 15.77
CA LEU A 356 17.38 -14.57 15.73
C LEU A 356 18.11 -14.24 17.04
N LEU A 357 17.94 -13.02 17.56
CA LEU A 357 18.57 -12.63 18.83
C LEU A 357 18.06 -13.47 20.00
N ALA A 358 16.76 -13.73 20.07
CA ALA A 358 16.18 -14.60 21.08
C ALA A 358 16.71 -16.04 20.93
N TYR A 359 16.73 -16.57 19.71
CA TYR A 359 17.30 -17.88 19.43
C TYR A 359 18.77 -17.97 19.86
N LEU A 360 19.60 -16.99 19.50
CA LEU A 360 21.01 -16.95 19.88
C LEU A 360 21.20 -16.83 21.39
N ALA A 361 20.37 -16.03 22.07
CA ALA A 361 20.40 -15.92 23.52
C ALA A 361 20.06 -17.25 24.19
N PHE A 362 18.98 -17.90 23.79
CA PHE A 362 18.62 -19.21 24.35
C PHE A 362 19.59 -20.33 23.96
N SER A 363 20.23 -20.26 22.79
CA SER A 363 21.26 -21.24 22.38
C SER A 363 22.50 -21.25 23.29
N THR A 364 22.72 -20.16 24.05
CA THR A 364 23.77 -20.11 25.05
C THR A 364 23.43 -20.90 26.31
N LEU A 365 22.16 -21.13 26.58
CA LEU A 365 21.63 -21.86 27.73
C LEU A 365 21.32 -23.31 27.37
N THR A 366 20.74 -23.53 26.22
CA THR A 366 20.35 -24.85 25.72
C THR A 366 20.25 -24.86 24.20
N GLU A 367 21.08 -25.65 23.52
CA GLU A 367 21.05 -25.76 22.06
C GLU A 367 19.73 -26.42 21.56
N ARG A 368 19.22 -27.39 22.33
CA ARG A 368 18.05 -28.18 21.93
C ARG A 368 16.74 -27.40 21.93
N TRP A 369 16.55 -26.56 22.95
CA TRP A 369 15.27 -25.84 23.15
C TRP A 369 15.29 -24.38 22.72
N ALA A 370 16.43 -23.89 22.24
CA ALA A 370 16.62 -22.48 21.90
C ALA A 370 15.53 -21.94 20.94
N GLY A 371 15.22 -22.70 19.89
CA GLY A 371 14.18 -22.32 18.92
C GLY A 371 12.79 -22.30 19.52
N VAL A 372 12.47 -23.29 20.37
CA VAL A 372 11.16 -23.37 21.05
C VAL A 372 10.99 -22.23 22.05
N LEU A 373 12.01 -21.96 22.84
CA LEU A 373 11.97 -20.87 23.83
C LEU A 373 11.86 -19.50 23.15
N ALA A 374 12.59 -19.28 22.04
CA ALA A 374 12.47 -18.06 21.26
C ALA A 374 11.08 -17.90 20.66
N ALA A 375 10.52 -18.97 20.08
CA ALA A 375 9.18 -18.98 19.54
C ALA A 375 8.12 -18.71 20.61
N LEU A 376 8.18 -19.43 21.74
CA LEU A 376 7.24 -19.22 22.85
C LEU A 376 7.31 -17.80 23.40
N LEU A 377 8.53 -17.27 23.63
CA LEU A 377 8.69 -15.90 24.10
C LEU A 377 8.01 -14.89 23.18
N LEU A 378 8.35 -14.92 21.89
CA LEU A 378 7.90 -13.90 20.96
C LEU A 378 6.44 -14.07 20.56
N CYS A 379 5.96 -15.28 20.33
CA CYS A 379 4.54 -15.51 20.06
C CYS A 379 3.67 -15.20 21.29
N THR A 380 4.15 -15.46 22.52
CA THR A 380 3.41 -15.08 23.74
C THR A 380 3.37 -13.56 23.91
N LEU A 381 4.49 -12.88 23.66
CA LEU A 381 4.53 -11.42 23.67
C LEU A 381 3.57 -10.85 22.63
N GLU A 382 3.59 -11.37 21.41
CA GLU A 382 2.70 -10.97 20.33
C GLU A 382 1.23 -11.14 20.73
N LEU A 383 0.84 -12.34 21.15
CA LEU A 383 -0.54 -12.64 21.55
C LEU A 383 -1.01 -11.81 22.75
N SER A 384 -0.14 -11.53 23.70
CA SER A 384 -0.48 -10.68 24.86
C SER A 384 -0.64 -9.21 24.48
N LEU A 385 0.10 -8.76 23.46
CA LEU A 385 0.03 -7.38 22.98
C LEU A 385 -1.13 -7.13 22.00
N TYR A 386 -1.52 -8.14 21.22
CA TYR A 386 -2.38 -7.98 20.03
C TYR A 386 -3.58 -8.92 19.98
N GLY A 387 -3.98 -9.53 21.10
CA GLY A 387 -4.99 -10.58 21.16
C GLY A 387 -6.30 -10.36 20.40
N ASP A 388 -6.70 -9.09 20.19
CA ASP A 388 -7.94 -8.74 19.47
C ASP A 388 -7.71 -8.35 18.00
N GLY A 389 -6.47 -8.16 17.57
CA GLY A 389 -6.14 -7.55 16.27
C GLY A 389 -6.15 -8.51 15.09
N PHE A 390 -6.08 -9.83 15.34
CA PHE A 390 -5.88 -10.84 14.30
C PHE A 390 -7.06 -11.02 13.34
N THR A 391 -8.27 -10.73 13.78
CA THR A 391 -9.49 -11.10 13.07
C THR A 391 -10.08 -10.00 12.22
N ARG A 392 -9.56 -8.78 12.29
CA ARG A 392 -10.15 -7.64 11.61
C ARG A 392 -9.44 -7.32 10.30
N ASP A 393 -10.12 -7.63 9.25
CA ASP A 393 -10.15 -6.94 7.96
C ASP A 393 -8.83 -6.45 7.35
N ILE A 394 -8.05 -7.34 6.79
CA ILE A 394 -6.95 -6.99 5.89
C ILE A 394 -7.47 -6.45 4.54
N ASN A 395 -8.70 -6.78 4.19
CA ASN A 395 -9.38 -6.33 2.98
C ASN A 395 -10.26 -5.09 3.18
N VAL A 396 -9.95 -4.24 4.11
CA VAL A 396 -10.88 -3.41 4.84
C VAL A 396 -11.45 -2.22 4.13
N HIS A 397 -10.92 -1.75 3.07
CA HIS A 397 -11.42 -0.48 2.54
C HIS A 397 -12.31 -0.66 1.33
N ASN A 398 -13.38 -1.42 1.51
CA ASN A 398 -14.44 -1.46 0.54
C ASN A 398 -15.41 -0.28 0.75
N TRP A 399 -15.10 0.86 0.17
CA TRP A 399 -15.97 2.04 0.11
C TRP A 399 -16.92 2.01 -1.08
N ALA A 400 -17.00 0.90 -1.81
CA ALA A 400 -18.01 0.78 -2.85
C ALA A 400 -19.40 0.75 -2.21
N ARG A 401 -20.29 1.59 -2.68
CA ARG A 401 -21.71 1.47 -2.43
C ARG A 401 -22.18 0.23 -3.18
N ARG A 402 -22.24 -0.91 -2.50
CA ARG A 402 -22.52 -2.23 -3.09
C ARG A 402 -23.76 -2.25 -3.97
N ASP A 403 -24.80 -1.57 -3.51
CA ASP A 403 -26.14 -1.59 -4.10
C ASP A 403 -26.56 -0.20 -4.54
N ASP A 404 -25.62 0.64 -5.00
CA ASP A 404 -25.92 1.97 -5.48
C ASP A 404 -26.61 1.87 -6.85
N ALA A 405 -27.93 1.98 -6.84
CA ALA A 405 -28.74 1.95 -8.04
C ALA A 405 -28.33 3.03 -9.07
N THR A 406 -27.72 4.14 -8.62
CA THR A 406 -27.18 5.17 -9.49
C THR A 406 -25.99 4.65 -10.28
N VAL A 407 -25.06 3.93 -9.62
CA VAL A 407 -23.90 3.33 -10.30
C VAL A 407 -24.35 2.24 -11.29
N GLN A 408 -25.35 1.43 -10.91
CA GLN A 408 -25.93 0.41 -11.81
C GLN A 408 -26.58 1.05 -13.02
N PHE A 409 -27.36 2.10 -12.83
CA PHE A 409 -27.96 2.84 -13.95
C PHE A 409 -26.88 3.45 -14.86
N VAL A 410 -25.88 4.11 -14.30
CA VAL A 410 -24.77 4.69 -15.06
C VAL A 410 -24.04 3.64 -15.89
N ALA A 411 -23.95 2.40 -15.41
CA ALA A 411 -23.35 1.29 -16.17
C ALA A 411 -24.14 0.94 -17.45
N THR A 412 -25.40 1.35 -17.57
CA THR A 412 -26.23 1.15 -18.79
C THR A 412 -26.03 2.23 -19.84
N LEU A 413 -25.45 3.39 -19.48
CA LEU A 413 -25.15 4.48 -20.41
C LEU A 413 -24.10 4.06 -21.46
N PRO A 414 -23.94 4.80 -22.57
CA PRO A 414 -22.89 4.54 -23.55
C PRO A 414 -21.50 4.41 -22.91
N LYS A 415 -20.62 3.59 -23.47
CA LYS A 415 -19.27 3.36 -22.92
C LYS A 415 -18.41 4.61 -22.93
N GLU A 416 -18.66 5.46 -23.89
CA GLU A 416 -17.99 6.74 -24.14
C GLU A 416 -18.52 7.86 -23.24
N ALA A 417 -19.64 7.63 -22.52
CA ALA A 417 -20.25 8.62 -21.66
C ALA A 417 -19.27 9.18 -20.64
N HIS A 418 -19.20 10.50 -20.57
CA HIS A 418 -18.38 11.24 -19.64
C HIS A 418 -19.24 11.94 -18.59
N LEU A 419 -18.98 11.68 -17.32
CA LEU A 419 -19.82 12.14 -16.22
C LEU A 419 -19.09 13.09 -15.28
N ALA A 420 -19.84 14.06 -14.74
CA ALA A 420 -19.43 14.81 -13.57
C ALA A 420 -20.31 14.37 -12.38
N ALA A 421 -19.69 14.06 -11.26
CA ALA A 421 -20.37 13.61 -10.05
C ALA A 421 -19.58 14.05 -8.82
N SER A 422 -20.18 13.90 -7.63
CA SER A 422 -19.48 14.15 -6.37
C SER A 422 -18.24 13.26 -6.27
N PHE A 423 -17.28 13.70 -5.48
CA PHE A 423 -15.95 13.12 -5.35
C PHE A 423 -15.93 11.59 -5.12
N ASP A 424 -16.71 11.10 -4.15
CA ASP A 424 -16.76 9.66 -3.85
C ASP A 424 -17.58 8.87 -4.88
N LEU A 425 -18.66 9.47 -5.38
CA LEU A 425 -19.50 8.81 -6.37
C LEU A 425 -18.78 8.67 -7.71
N SER A 426 -17.99 9.66 -8.11
CA SER A 426 -17.13 9.60 -9.31
C SER A 426 -16.19 8.38 -9.26
N SER A 427 -15.58 8.14 -8.11
CA SER A 427 -14.72 6.96 -7.90
C SER A 427 -15.50 5.65 -8.09
N SER A 428 -16.71 5.56 -7.53
CA SER A 428 -17.56 4.38 -7.67
C SER A 428 -18.05 4.18 -9.11
N ILE A 429 -18.42 5.25 -9.81
CA ILE A 429 -18.79 5.24 -11.23
C ILE A 429 -17.61 4.73 -12.08
N GLN A 430 -16.43 5.30 -11.90
CA GLN A 430 -15.26 4.93 -12.67
C GLN A 430 -14.89 3.46 -12.46
N THR A 431 -14.93 2.99 -11.21
CA THR A 431 -14.55 1.62 -10.85
C THR A 431 -15.58 0.58 -11.32
N PHE A 432 -16.87 0.78 -11.01
CA PHE A 432 -17.89 -0.27 -11.18
C PHE A 432 -18.76 -0.07 -12.41
N ALA A 433 -19.13 1.16 -12.75
CA ALA A 433 -19.85 1.45 -13.99
C ALA A 433 -18.91 1.53 -15.21
N ARG A 434 -17.60 1.72 -14.99
CA ARG A 434 -16.58 1.82 -16.05
C ARG A 434 -16.90 2.91 -17.06
N ARG A 435 -17.27 4.08 -16.54
CA ARG A 435 -17.49 5.30 -17.34
C ARG A 435 -16.46 6.35 -17.00
N GLN A 436 -16.13 7.19 -17.96
CA GLN A 436 -15.23 8.32 -17.75
C GLN A 436 -15.83 9.31 -16.76
N VAL A 437 -15.00 9.90 -15.93
CA VAL A 437 -15.40 10.89 -14.94
C VAL A 437 -14.47 12.10 -14.97
N LEU A 438 -15.00 13.26 -14.62
CA LEU A 438 -14.26 14.51 -14.63
C LEU A 438 -13.07 14.48 -13.65
N PHE A 439 -13.27 13.88 -12.48
CA PHE A 439 -12.24 13.63 -11.44
C PHE A 439 -12.66 12.43 -10.58
N SER A 440 -11.76 11.93 -9.73
CA SER A 440 -12.00 10.75 -8.90
C SER A 440 -11.30 10.89 -7.56
N SER A 441 -11.94 10.45 -6.47
CA SER A 441 -11.36 10.48 -5.12
C SER A 441 -10.05 9.70 -5.01
N ILE A 442 -9.89 8.69 -5.84
CA ILE A 442 -8.72 7.79 -5.80
C ILE A 442 -7.54 8.36 -6.60
N LEU A 443 -7.80 9.23 -7.58
CA LEU A 443 -6.81 9.76 -8.53
C LEU A 443 -6.54 11.26 -8.33
N ASN A 444 -6.94 11.82 -7.20
CA ASN A 444 -6.83 13.24 -6.93
C ASN A 444 -5.54 13.65 -6.23
N THR A 445 -4.64 12.72 -5.98
CA THR A 445 -3.39 13.01 -5.30
C THR A 445 -2.42 13.74 -6.24
N PRO A 446 -2.10 15.01 -5.98
CA PRO A 446 -1.27 15.80 -6.88
C PRO A 446 0.21 15.43 -6.68
N ILE A 447 0.67 14.35 -7.31
CA ILE A 447 2.09 13.95 -7.28
C ILE A 447 2.87 14.52 -8.48
N HIS A 448 2.17 14.89 -9.56
CA HIS A 448 2.74 15.51 -10.74
C HIS A 448 2.14 16.90 -10.98
N TYR A 449 2.97 17.87 -11.37
CA TYR A 449 2.55 19.27 -11.40
C TYR A 449 1.49 19.60 -12.46
N PRO A 450 1.63 19.22 -13.74
CA PRO A 450 0.62 19.53 -14.75
C PRO A 450 -0.76 18.93 -14.44
N ILE A 451 -0.80 17.70 -13.97
CA ILE A 451 -2.09 17.10 -13.60
C ILE A 451 -2.70 17.73 -12.35
N ALA A 452 -1.88 18.26 -11.43
CA ALA A 452 -2.38 19.02 -10.29
C ALA A 452 -3.11 20.29 -10.74
N ALA A 453 -2.53 21.03 -11.69
CA ALA A 453 -3.14 22.22 -12.28
C ALA A 453 -4.44 21.87 -13.03
N GLU A 454 -4.45 20.78 -13.77
CA GLU A 454 -5.63 20.29 -14.50
C GLU A 454 -6.75 19.85 -13.55
N LEU A 455 -6.42 19.15 -12.47
CA LEU A 455 -7.41 18.79 -11.43
C LEU A 455 -7.99 20.04 -10.75
N GLU A 456 -7.16 21.06 -10.46
CA GLU A 456 -7.65 22.34 -9.95
C GLU A 456 -8.67 22.97 -10.91
N ARG A 457 -8.35 23.04 -12.20
CA ARG A 457 -9.25 23.58 -13.24
C ARG A 457 -10.57 22.83 -13.24
N ARG A 458 -10.54 21.49 -13.32
CA ARG A 458 -11.73 20.63 -13.37
C ARG A 458 -12.58 20.77 -12.11
N ILE A 459 -11.98 20.85 -10.94
CA ILE A 459 -12.72 21.06 -9.68
C ILE A 459 -13.41 22.42 -9.67
N ARG A 460 -12.73 23.48 -10.13
CA ARG A 460 -13.32 24.82 -10.22
C ARG A 460 -14.50 24.84 -11.19
N GLU A 461 -14.35 24.27 -12.36
CA GLU A 461 -15.41 24.19 -13.38
C GLU A 461 -16.60 23.36 -12.91
N TYR A 462 -16.34 22.22 -12.25
CA TYR A 462 -17.39 21.40 -11.65
C TYR A 462 -18.23 22.20 -10.65
N TYR A 463 -17.60 22.85 -9.68
CA TYR A 463 -18.35 23.60 -8.68
C TYR A 463 -19.04 24.83 -9.26
N ALA A 464 -18.42 25.50 -10.23
CA ALA A 464 -19.07 26.59 -10.95
C ALA A 464 -20.33 26.13 -11.68
N ALA A 465 -20.29 24.94 -12.31
CA ALA A 465 -21.43 24.35 -12.99
C ALA A 465 -22.46 23.76 -12.01
N TYR A 466 -22.00 23.04 -10.98
CA TYR A 466 -22.86 22.34 -10.02
C TYR A 466 -23.72 23.28 -9.20
N TYR A 467 -23.18 24.44 -8.81
CA TYR A 467 -23.88 25.50 -8.08
C TYR A 467 -24.28 26.69 -8.97
N ALA A 468 -24.38 26.47 -10.30
CA ALA A 468 -24.74 27.49 -11.23
C ALA A 468 -26.21 27.94 -11.03
N ARG A 469 -26.46 29.22 -11.34
CA ARG A 469 -27.81 29.81 -11.39
C ARG A 469 -28.38 29.89 -12.81
N ASP A 470 -27.52 29.76 -13.80
CA ASP A 470 -27.83 29.75 -15.20
C ASP A 470 -26.99 28.68 -15.95
N LEU A 471 -27.25 28.50 -17.23
CA LEU A 471 -26.61 27.46 -18.04
C LEU A 471 -25.20 27.82 -18.53
N ALA A 472 -24.73 29.05 -18.36
CA ALA A 472 -23.42 29.43 -18.93
C ALA A 472 -22.25 28.66 -18.35
N PRO A 473 -22.10 28.47 -17.00
CA PRO A 473 -21.04 27.64 -16.42
C PRO A 473 -21.18 26.16 -16.81
N VAL A 474 -22.42 25.65 -16.94
CA VAL A 474 -22.67 24.25 -17.33
C VAL A 474 -22.19 24.03 -18.77
N ARG A 475 -22.53 24.91 -19.69
CA ARG A 475 -22.07 24.85 -21.09
C ARG A 475 -20.57 24.99 -21.22
N ALA A 476 -19.94 25.82 -20.37
CA ALA A 476 -18.50 25.94 -20.33
C ALA A 476 -17.82 24.62 -19.94
N MET A 477 -18.30 23.95 -18.88
CA MET A 477 -17.81 22.63 -18.45
C MET A 477 -18.04 21.57 -19.54
N MET A 478 -19.22 21.53 -20.16
CA MET A 478 -19.51 20.62 -21.28
C MET A 478 -18.53 20.81 -22.44
N ALA A 479 -18.25 22.06 -22.80
CA ALA A 479 -17.36 22.37 -23.92
C ALA A 479 -15.89 22.04 -23.60
N ALA A 480 -15.44 22.33 -22.37
CA ALA A 480 -14.04 22.11 -21.95
C ALA A 480 -13.70 20.62 -21.77
N ASP A 481 -14.59 19.87 -21.12
CA ASP A 481 -14.33 18.49 -20.68
C ASP A 481 -15.25 17.44 -21.33
N ARG A 482 -16.10 17.84 -22.30
CA ARG A 482 -17.03 16.94 -23.01
C ARG A 482 -17.93 16.14 -22.07
N ILE A 483 -18.47 16.80 -21.03
CA ILE A 483 -19.33 16.16 -20.06
C ILE A 483 -20.72 15.99 -20.62
N ASP A 484 -21.24 14.75 -20.64
CA ASP A 484 -22.58 14.42 -21.12
C ASP A 484 -23.62 14.44 -20.01
N TYR A 485 -23.23 13.99 -18.81
CA TYR A 485 -24.14 13.80 -17.69
C TYR A 485 -23.59 14.40 -16.40
N LEU A 486 -24.50 14.98 -15.61
CA LEU A 486 -24.22 15.47 -14.27
C LEU A 486 -25.01 14.63 -13.25
N VAL A 487 -24.33 14.10 -12.24
CA VAL A 487 -25.00 13.45 -11.12
C VAL A 487 -25.12 14.43 -9.98
N VAL A 488 -26.37 14.71 -9.61
CA VAL A 488 -26.75 15.72 -8.62
C VAL A 488 -27.31 15.05 -7.37
N ASP A 489 -26.90 15.50 -6.19
CA ASP A 489 -27.50 15.10 -4.92
C ASP A 489 -28.21 16.32 -4.29
N ALA A 490 -29.53 16.25 -4.15
CA ALA A 490 -30.33 17.34 -3.62
C ALA A 490 -29.88 17.81 -2.21
N ARG A 491 -29.23 16.93 -1.45
CA ARG A 491 -28.70 17.26 -0.11
C ARG A 491 -27.52 18.22 -0.15
N ASP A 492 -26.85 18.35 -1.30
CA ASP A 492 -25.71 19.27 -1.46
C ASP A 492 -26.16 20.74 -1.60
N PHE A 493 -27.46 20.98 -1.75
CA PHE A 493 -28.06 22.31 -1.80
C PHE A 493 -28.73 22.72 -0.48
N GLY A 494 -28.55 21.94 0.59
CA GLY A 494 -29.08 22.19 1.92
C GLY A 494 -28.04 22.75 2.90
N GLY A 495 -28.44 22.86 4.17
CA GLY A 495 -27.59 23.38 5.24
C GLY A 495 -26.29 22.60 5.52
N ASP A 496 -26.21 21.35 5.05
CA ASP A 496 -25.03 20.50 5.21
C ASP A 496 -24.08 20.50 3.99
N ALA A 497 -24.35 21.30 2.96
CA ALA A 497 -23.54 21.37 1.73
C ALA A 497 -22.04 21.58 2.04
N MET A 498 -21.72 22.46 2.98
CA MET A 498 -20.34 22.74 3.40
C MET A 498 -19.63 21.53 4.03
N LYS A 499 -20.36 20.71 4.80
CA LYS A 499 -19.82 19.49 5.42
C LYS A 499 -19.58 18.39 4.39
N ARG A 500 -20.38 18.37 3.33
CA ARG A 500 -20.32 17.39 2.23
C ARG A 500 -19.28 17.74 1.17
N ALA A 501 -18.78 18.99 1.17
CA ALA A 501 -17.73 19.45 0.25
C ALA A 501 -16.35 18.95 0.71
N GLU A 502 -16.12 17.63 0.60
CA GLU A 502 -14.85 16.98 0.93
C GLU A 502 -14.19 16.42 -0.33
N TYR A 503 -12.94 16.83 -0.58
CA TYR A 503 -12.15 16.49 -1.76
C TYR A 503 -10.70 16.12 -1.43
N GLY A 504 -10.49 15.45 -0.29
CA GLY A 504 -9.15 15.12 0.15
C GLY A 504 -8.26 16.38 0.20
N PRO A 505 -7.12 16.41 -0.49
CA PRO A 505 -6.21 17.57 -0.46
C PRO A 505 -6.82 18.85 -1.04
N TRP A 506 -7.90 18.76 -1.83
CA TRP A 506 -8.59 19.89 -2.46
C TRP A 506 -9.78 20.42 -1.63
N THR A 507 -10.02 19.86 -0.45
CA THR A 507 -11.14 20.25 0.42
C THR A 507 -11.19 21.77 0.72
N PRO A 508 -10.08 22.49 0.97
CA PRO A 508 -10.14 23.93 1.20
C PRO A 508 -10.68 24.67 -0.02
N LEU A 509 -10.24 24.30 -1.22
CA LEU A 509 -10.75 24.87 -2.46
C LEU A 509 -12.24 24.58 -2.64
N ALA A 510 -12.66 23.32 -2.49
CA ALA A 510 -14.05 22.92 -2.62
C ALA A 510 -14.97 23.74 -1.69
N ARG A 511 -14.59 23.87 -0.42
CA ARG A 511 -15.36 24.64 0.57
C ARG A 511 -15.44 26.13 0.23
N SER A 512 -14.37 26.73 -0.29
CA SER A 512 -14.40 28.14 -0.70
C SER A 512 -15.37 28.41 -1.85
N LEU A 513 -15.54 27.42 -2.74
CA LEU A 513 -16.45 27.53 -3.88
C LEU A 513 -17.92 27.32 -3.47
N VAL A 514 -18.20 26.42 -2.52
CA VAL A 514 -19.55 26.17 -1.99
C VAL A 514 -20.07 27.38 -1.19
N ALA A 515 -19.20 28.09 -0.48
CA ALA A 515 -19.58 29.24 0.37
C ALA A 515 -20.14 30.44 -0.43
N ALA A 516 -20.07 30.44 -1.75
CA ALA A 516 -20.30 31.63 -2.59
C ALA A 516 -21.77 32.01 -2.85
N GLY A 517 -22.80 31.32 -2.28
CA GLY A 517 -24.19 31.77 -2.53
C GLY A 517 -25.33 30.97 -1.88
N PRO A 518 -26.56 31.52 -1.88
CA PRO A 518 -27.77 30.87 -1.37
C PRO A 518 -28.16 29.69 -2.24
N ALA A 519 -28.43 28.55 -1.63
CA ALA A 519 -28.61 27.27 -2.27
C ALA A 519 -29.91 27.12 -3.05
N ASP A 520 -30.96 27.80 -2.66
CA ASP A 520 -32.32 27.73 -3.23
C ASP A 520 -32.47 28.33 -4.66
N LYS A 521 -31.51 29.16 -5.08
CA LYS A 521 -31.50 29.79 -6.41
C LYS A 521 -30.60 29.06 -7.41
N MET A 522 -30.10 27.90 -7.07
CA MET A 522 -29.21 27.16 -7.96
C MET A 522 -29.99 26.24 -8.89
N LEU A 523 -29.58 26.18 -10.16
CA LEU A 523 -30.23 25.42 -11.22
C LEU A 523 -30.49 23.96 -10.86
N PHE A 524 -29.52 23.32 -10.24
CA PHE A 524 -29.58 21.90 -9.91
C PHE A 524 -30.13 21.58 -8.50
N ALA A 525 -30.52 22.58 -7.71
CA ALA A 525 -31.37 22.36 -6.54
C ALA A 525 -32.72 21.73 -6.96
N HIS A 526 -33.23 22.14 -8.14
CA HIS A 526 -34.42 21.60 -8.79
C HIS A 526 -34.15 21.38 -10.29
N PRO A 527 -33.42 20.29 -10.64
CA PRO A 527 -33.07 20.06 -12.03
C PRO A 527 -34.36 19.89 -12.89
N PRO A 528 -34.38 20.43 -14.14
CA PRO A 528 -35.54 20.32 -15.03
C PRO A 528 -35.94 18.85 -15.26
N ASP A 529 -37.21 18.52 -15.07
CA ASP A 529 -37.72 17.14 -15.19
C ASP A 529 -37.41 16.49 -16.55
N GLY A 530 -37.45 17.28 -17.63
CA GLY A 530 -37.13 16.79 -18.98
C GLY A 530 -35.65 16.37 -19.17
N ALA A 531 -34.78 16.87 -18.34
CA ALA A 531 -33.36 16.53 -18.38
C ALA A 531 -32.98 15.42 -17.40
N VAL A 532 -33.80 15.10 -16.39
CA VAL A 532 -33.56 14.01 -15.43
C VAL A 532 -33.88 12.67 -16.10
N ILE A 533 -32.87 11.85 -16.30
CA ILE A 533 -33.01 10.52 -16.94
C ILE A 533 -33.06 9.36 -15.91
N PHE A 534 -32.68 9.62 -14.68
CA PHE A 534 -32.75 8.65 -13.59
C PHE A 534 -32.81 9.38 -12.24
N ARG A 535 -33.57 8.81 -11.29
CA ARG A 535 -33.65 9.31 -9.90
C ARG A 535 -33.61 8.14 -8.90
N ASN A 536 -32.79 8.32 -7.88
CA ASN A 536 -32.70 7.39 -6.77
C ASN A 536 -32.65 8.18 -5.45
N GLY A 537 -33.81 8.32 -4.80
CA GLY A 537 -33.95 9.18 -3.63
C GLY A 537 -33.52 10.62 -3.92
N PRO A 538 -32.54 11.17 -3.18
CA PRO A 538 -32.07 12.54 -3.39
C PRO A 538 -31.11 12.66 -4.59
N VAL A 539 -30.65 11.57 -5.17
CA VAL A 539 -29.69 11.56 -6.26
C VAL A 539 -30.40 11.50 -7.61
N ALA A 540 -30.04 12.37 -8.53
CA ALA A 540 -30.55 12.42 -9.91
C ALA A 540 -29.39 12.39 -10.91
N VAL A 541 -29.58 11.70 -12.03
CA VAL A 541 -28.71 11.76 -13.21
C VAL A 541 -29.38 12.67 -14.24
N VAL A 542 -28.67 13.73 -14.59
CA VAL A 542 -29.13 14.77 -15.50
C VAL A 542 -28.39 14.66 -16.82
N ASP A 543 -29.11 14.56 -17.92
CA ASP A 543 -28.60 14.62 -19.28
C ASP A 543 -28.41 16.10 -19.65
N LEU A 544 -27.17 16.54 -19.76
CA LEU A 544 -26.85 17.95 -20.00
C LEU A 544 -27.20 18.42 -21.43
N HIS A 545 -27.35 17.49 -22.37
CA HIS A 545 -27.75 17.80 -23.73
C HIS A 545 -29.26 18.16 -23.85
N LYS A 546 -30.02 17.91 -22.76
CA LYS A 546 -31.45 18.27 -22.69
C LYS A 546 -31.73 19.55 -21.91
N LEU A 547 -30.66 20.25 -21.50
CA LEU A 547 -30.73 21.58 -20.87
C LEU A 547 -30.63 22.68 -21.95
#